data_12fcf9ef154bfe594f6f148569b725b9
#
_entry.id   12fcf9ef154bfe594f6f148569b725b9
#
_cell.length_a   1.000
_cell.length_b   1.000
_cell.length_c   1.000
_cell.angle_alpha   90.00
_cell.angle_beta   90.00
_cell.angle_gamma   90.00
#
_symmetry.space_group_name_H-M   'P 1'
#
loop_
_entity.id
_entity.type
_entity.pdbx_description
1 polymer ?
#
loop_
_entity_poly.entity_id
_entity_poly.type
_entity_poly.pdbx_seq_one_letter_code
_entity_poly.pdbx_strand_id
1 'polypeptide(L)'
;AMVSCKGEGKSMLTPASSGRPYEVLVVADDNCWMSKDSALYHVLDTDVPCLPQSERSFRISRVRPAFYDKSMRLFRNIVLVDIDASKYTQTKFKFARDVYSSPQMIMTIQSPSQEEFDKYVSRNGQAIVDFFTRAEMNREVALLKKKHNKTISAKVGSMFDCDIWMPIEMESYKSGDHFFWASTNLNDLNFVMYSYPFRDNNTFTKEYF
;
A
#
# COMPACT_ATOMS: atom_id res chain seq x y z
N ALA A 1 -26.71 -17.64 31.61
CA ALA A 1 -26.22 -17.36 30.29
C ALA A 1 -25.74 -15.90 30.24
N MET A 2 -24.42 -15.69 30.33
CA MET A 2 -23.83 -14.35 30.18
C MET A 2 -23.41 -14.17 28.74
N VAL A 3 -24.10 -13.27 28.03
CA VAL A 3 -23.72 -12.86 26.67
C VAL A 3 -22.62 -11.80 26.82
N SER A 4 -21.40 -12.18 26.50
CA SER A 4 -20.28 -11.23 26.40
C SER A 4 -20.37 -10.48 25.07
N CYS A 5 -20.88 -9.27 25.09
CA CYS A 5 -20.75 -8.33 23.98
C CYS A 5 -19.27 -7.92 23.87
N LYS A 6 -18.51 -8.52 22.93
CA LYS A 6 -17.26 -7.96 22.44
C LYS A 6 -17.60 -6.73 21.59
N GLY A 7 -17.78 -5.59 22.24
CA GLY A 7 -17.75 -4.31 21.59
C GLY A 7 -16.36 -4.08 20.99
N GLU A 8 -16.26 -3.81 19.70
CA GLU A 8 -15.06 -3.28 19.06
C GLU A 8 -14.81 -1.85 19.58
N GLY A 9 -14.33 -1.76 20.80
CA GLY A 9 -13.81 -0.54 21.37
C GLY A 9 -12.48 -0.23 20.70
N LYS A 10 -12.47 0.52 19.59
CA LYS A 10 -11.27 1.26 19.20
C LYS A 10 -10.89 2.13 20.39
N SER A 11 -9.86 1.74 21.11
CA SER A 11 -9.28 2.54 22.19
C SER A 11 -9.04 3.95 21.63
N MET A 12 -9.70 4.96 22.20
CA MET A 12 -9.50 6.38 21.87
C MET A 12 -8.06 6.87 22.12
N LEU A 13 -7.18 5.99 22.55
CA LEU A 13 -5.80 6.25 22.96
C LEU A 13 -4.75 5.67 21.99
N THR A 14 -5.14 5.00 20.90
CA THR A 14 -4.16 4.52 19.92
C THR A 14 -3.65 5.70 19.10
N PRO A 15 -2.34 6.01 19.13
CA PRO A 15 -1.79 7.15 18.40
C PRO A 15 -1.94 6.94 16.89
N ALA A 16 -1.95 8.07 16.16
CA ALA A 16 -1.89 8.00 14.71
C ALA A 16 -0.55 7.40 14.25
N SER A 17 -0.59 6.62 13.18
CA SER A 17 0.64 6.08 12.59
C SER A 17 1.48 7.19 11.95
N SER A 18 2.80 7.04 12.04
CA SER A 18 3.80 7.89 11.39
C SER A 18 4.29 7.29 10.07
N GLY A 19 5.15 8.01 9.37
CA GLY A 19 5.67 7.64 8.05
C GLY A 19 4.78 8.16 6.92
N ARG A 20 5.37 8.19 5.71
CA ARG A 20 4.69 8.66 4.50
C ARG A 20 3.88 7.53 3.85
N PRO A 21 2.90 7.84 2.99
CA PRO A 21 2.30 6.83 2.13
C PRO A 21 3.37 6.03 1.38
N TYR A 22 3.18 4.73 1.26
CA TYR A 22 4.11 3.80 0.62
C TYR A 22 5.53 3.78 1.22
N GLU A 23 5.69 4.22 2.46
CA GLU A 23 6.94 4.06 3.21
C GLU A 23 6.88 2.78 4.05
N VAL A 24 7.95 1.98 3.97
CA VAL A 24 8.11 0.72 4.72
C VAL A 24 9.37 0.82 5.57
N LEU A 25 9.22 0.68 6.89
CA LEU A 25 10.32 0.56 7.83
C LEU A 25 10.71 -0.92 7.95
N VAL A 26 11.95 -1.24 7.61
CA VAL A 26 12.53 -2.58 7.77
C VAL A 26 13.39 -2.60 9.04
N VAL A 27 13.05 -3.49 9.96
CA VAL A 27 13.82 -3.76 11.16
C VAL A 27 14.58 -5.07 10.94
N ALA A 28 15.87 -4.97 10.66
CA ALA A 28 16.70 -6.10 10.30
C ALA A 28 18.16 -5.87 10.70
N ASP A 29 18.85 -6.94 11.08
CA ASP A 29 20.29 -6.93 11.30
C ASP A 29 21.07 -6.69 10.00
N ASP A 30 22.31 -6.26 10.12
CA ASP A 30 23.16 -5.97 8.97
C ASP A 30 23.31 -7.17 8.03
N ASN A 31 23.42 -8.37 8.58
CA ASN A 31 23.55 -9.61 7.81
C ASN A 31 22.37 -9.88 6.88
N CYS A 32 21.17 -9.44 7.27
CA CYS A 32 19.95 -9.60 6.47
C CYS A 32 19.74 -8.48 5.45
N TRP A 33 20.50 -7.38 5.60
CA TRP A 33 20.32 -6.17 4.82
C TRP A 33 21.64 -5.62 4.26
N MET A 34 22.74 -6.37 4.39
CA MET A 34 24.03 -5.92 3.90
C MET A 34 24.03 -5.86 2.38
N SER A 35 23.82 -4.65 1.88
CA SER A 35 23.93 -4.29 0.48
C SER A 35 22.65 -4.47 -0.37
N LYS A 36 22.77 -3.98 -1.59
CA LYS A 36 21.82 -4.16 -2.68
C LYS A 36 21.55 -5.62 -3.08
N ASP A 37 22.20 -6.57 -2.42
CA ASP A 37 22.06 -8.02 -2.70
C ASP A 37 21.09 -8.73 -1.75
N SER A 38 20.47 -8.00 -0.80
CA SER A 38 19.46 -8.57 0.09
C SER A 38 18.20 -8.93 -0.68
N ALA A 39 17.71 -10.16 -0.55
CA ALA A 39 16.46 -10.61 -1.16
C ALA A 39 15.28 -9.70 -0.80
N LEU A 40 15.19 -9.28 0.46
CA LEU A 40 14.13 -8.38 0.92
C LEU A 40 14.26 -6.97 0.32
N TYR A 41 15.49 -6.47 0.18
CA TYR A 41 15.71 -5.20 -0.49
C TYR A 41 15.20 -5.25 -1.93
N HIS A 42 15.59 -6.27 -2.71
CA HIS A 42 15.16 -6.42 -4.11
C HIS A 42 13.64 -6.53 -4.25
N VAL A 43 12.99 -7.23 -3.33
CA VAL A 43 11.53 -7.36 -3.32
C VAL A 43 10.86 -6.01 -3.08
N LEU A 44 11.34 -5.22 -2.13
CA LEU A 44 10.76 -3.92 -1.79
C LEU A 44 11.17 -2.81 -2.77
N ASP A 45 12.36 -2.94 -3.41
CA ASP A 45 12.89 -1.99 -4.40
C ASP A 45 12.31 -2.25 -5.80
N THR A 46 11.09 -2.75 -5.88
CA THR A 46 10.37 -3.01 -7.12
C THR A 46 9.72 -1.75 -7.65
N ASP A 47 9.59 -1.67 -8.97
CA ASP A 47 8.92 -0.55 -9.64
C ASP A 47 7.40 -0.73 -9.66
N VAL A 48 6.69 0.39 -9.72
CA VAL A 48 5.25 0.39 -10.02
C VAL A 48 5.07 -0.08 -11.47
N PRO A 49 4.29 -1.14 -11.71
CA PRO A 49 4.12 -1.66 -13.06
C PRO A 49 3.38 -0.69 -13.98
N CYS A 50 3.66 -0.78 -15.27
CA CYS A 50 2.99 -0.04 -16.35
C CYS A 50 3.20 1.48 -16.36
N LEU A 51 4.13 2.02 -15.57
CA LEU A 51 4.51 3.43 -15.70
C LEU A 51 5.52 3.62 -16.83
N PRO A 52 5.46 4.74 -17.57
CA PRO A 52 6.40 5.03 -18.66
C PRO A 52 7.82 5.32 -18.15
N GLN A 53 7.94 5.73 -16.90
CA GLN A 53 9.21 5.94 -16.20
C GLN A 53 9.25 5.04 -14.98
N SER A 54 10.46 4.57 -14.62
CA SER A 54 10.66 3.74 -13.43
C SER A 54 10.40 4.57 -12.17
N GLU A 55 9.41 4.16 -11.39
CA GLU A 55 9.09 4.73 -10.08
C GLU A 55 9.01 3.60 -9.05
N ARG A 56 9.70 3.77 -7.93
CA ARG A 56 9.72 2.76 -6.87
C ARG A 56 8.36 2.64 -6.18
N SER A 57 7.91 1.41 -5.99
CA SER A 57 6.65 1.12 -5.28
C SER A 57 6.70 1.55 -3.81
N PHE A 58 7.88 1.49 -3.20
CA PHE A 58 8.05 1.84 -1.79
C PHE A 58 9.26 2.74 -1.55
N ARG A 59 9.10 3.63 -0.58
CA ARG A 59 10.22 4.27 0.10
C ARG A 59 10.66 3.36 1.24
N ILE A 60 11.91 2.93 1.21
CA ILE A 60 12.44 1.99 2.19
C ILE A 60 13.28 2.76 3.21
N SER A 61 12.93 2.61 4.48
CA SER A 61 13.73 3.02 5.63
C SER A 61 14.17 1.78 6.39
N ARG A 62 15.40 1.77 6.90
CA ARG A 62 15.92 0.61 7.63
C ARG A 62 16.49 1.00 8.98
N VAL A 63 16.28 0.15 9.96
CA VAL A 63 16.87 0.27 11.30
C VAL A 63 17.33 -1.10 11.82
N ARG A 64 18.41 -1.12 12.59
CA ARG A 64 18.82 -2.34 13.32
C ARG A 64 17.85 -2.59 14.49
N PRO A 65 17.60 -3.85 14.87
CA PRO A 65 16.71 -4.17 16.02
C PRO A 65 17.09 -3.43 17.31
N ALA A 66 18.39 -3.24 17.58
CA ALA A 66 18.88 -2.53 18.76
C ALA A 66 18.45 -1.05 18.82
N PHE A 67 18.13 -0.43 17.70
CA PHE A 67 17.70 0.97 17.60
C PHE A 67 16.21 1.11 17.30
N TYR A 68 15.47 0.02 17.24
CA TYR A 68 14.02 0.03 17.04
C TYR A 68 13.28 0.50 18.29
N ASP A 69 13.13 1.79 18.42
CA ASP A 69 12.58 2.46 19.58
C ASP A 69 11.05 2.68 19.53
N LYS A 70 10.52 3.38 20.55
CA LYS A 70 9.08 3.67 20.65
C LYS A 70 8.57 4.55 19.50
N SER A 71 9.37 5.46 18.98
CA SER A 71 8.97 6.36 17.88
C SER A 71 8.86 5.60 16.58
N MET A 72 9.79 4.71 16.30
CA MET A 72 9.81 3.86 15.10
C MET A 72 8.67 2.82 15.09
N ARG A 73 8.21 2.39 16.27
CA ARG A 73 7.04 1.50 16.37
C ARG A 73 5.76 2.13 15.85
N LEU A 74 5.69 3.45 15.72
CA LEU A 74 4.52 4.14 15.18
C LEU A 74 4.44 4.14 13.65
N PHE A 75 5.47 3.66 12.93
CA PHE A 75 5.43 3.60 11.47
C PHE A 75 4.22 2.81 10.97
N ARG A 76 3.63 3.31 9.90
CA ARG A 76 2.40 2.74 9.31
C ARG A 76 2.60 1.37 8.66
N ASN A 77 3.80 1.10 8.11
CA ASN A 77 4.18 -0.19 7.56
C ASN A 77 5.53 -0.60 8.13
N ILE A 78 5.60 -1.79 8.71
CA ILE A 78 6.81 -2.31 9.34
C ILE A 78 7.05 -3.74 8.87
N VAL A 79 8.29 -4.04 8.49
CA VAL A 79 8.79 -5.40 8.35
C VAL A 79 9.75 -5.68 9.51
N LEU A 80 9.46 -6.70 10.29
CA LEU A 80 10.36 -7.22 11.33
C LEU A 80 11.00 -8.49 10.81
N VAL A 81 12.33 -8.55 10.77
CA VAL A 81 13.08 -9.77 10.41
C VAL A 81 13.60 -10.40 11.69
N ASP A 82 13.22 -11.66 11.92
CA ASP A 82 13.60 -12.45 13.10
C ASP A 82 14.17 -13.80 12.66
N ILE A 83 15.50 -13.90 12.65
CA ILE A 83 16.22 -15.11 12.25
C ILE A 83 16.82 -15.74 13.49
N ASP A 84 16.35 -16.95 13.84
CA ASP A 84 16.80 -17.66 15.03
C ASP A 84 16.58 -19.17 14.87
N ALA A 85 17.66 -19.93 14.65
CA ALA A 85 17.61 -21.39 14.50
C ALA A 85 17.15 -22.12 15.76
N SER A 86 17.25 -21.49 16.94
CA SER A 86 16.79 -22.08 18.20
C SER A 86 15.26 -21.99 18.38
N LYS A 87 14.62 -21.04 17.67
CA LYS A 87 13.18 -20.75 17.78
C LYS A 87 12.36 -21.25 16.60
N TYR A 88 12.97 -21.27 15.41
CA TYR A 88 12.24 -21.53 14.17
C TYR A 88 12.79 -22.73 13.43
N THR A 89 11.89 -23.56 12.92
CA THR A 89 12.20 -24.75 12.10
C THR A 89 11.88 -24.52 10.61
N GLN A 90 11.17 -23.46 10.30
CA GLN A 90 10.79 -23.07 8.92
C GLN A 90 10.55 -21.58 8.83
N THR A 91 10.72 -21.03 7.62
CA THR A 91 10.42 -19.62 7.36
C THR A 91 8.91 -19.42 7.18
N LYS A 92 8.38 -18.34 7.78
CA LYS A 92 6.97 -17.97 7.66
C LYS A 92 6.75 -16.48 7.85
N PHE A 93 5.67 -15.96 7.28
CA PHE A 93 5.14 -14.62 7.57
C PHE A 93 4.14 -14.68 8.72
N LYS A 94 4.20 -13.68 9.59
CA LYS A 94 3.16 -13.34 10.55
C LYS A 94 2.71 -11.91 10.30
N PHE A 95 1.43 -11.67 10.50
CA PHE A 95 0.80 -10.37 10.26
C PHE A 95 0.16 -9.85 11.54
N ALA A 96 0.31 -8.54 11.76
CA ALA A 96 -0.36 -7.84 12.83
C ALA A 96 -0.87 -6.49 12.34
N ARG A 97 -1.96 -6.03 12.93
CA ARG A 97 -2.63 -4.78 12.56
C ARG A 97 -2.81 -3.92 13.81
N ASP A 98 -2.56 -2.60 13.65
CA ASP A 98 -2.86 -1.59 14.67
C ASP A 98 -2.30 -1.93 16.07
N VAL A 99 -1.04 -2.40 16.13
CA VAL A 99 -0.39 -2.85 17.36
C VAL A 99 0.05 -1.66 18.22
N TYR A 100 0.72 -0.70 17.62
CA TYR A 100 1.31 0.46 18.31
C TYR A 100 0.68 1.78 17.88
N SER A 101 0.12 1.83 16.70
CA SER A 101 -0.52 3.01 16.11
C SER A 101 -1.62 2.57 15.15
N SER A 102 -2.47 3.49 14.70
CA SER A 102 -3.52 3.16 13.74
C SER A 102 -3.66 4.28 12.69
N PRO A 103 -3.78 3.91 11.38
CA PRO A 103 -3.76 2.56 10.80
C PRO A 103 -2.34 2.01 10.63
N GLN A 104 -2.07 0.81 11.07
CA GLN A 104 -0.73 0.19 11.01
C GLN A 104 -0.79 -1.25 10.50
N MET A 105 0.19 -1.63 9.68
CA MET A 105 0.41 -3.02 9.26
C MET A 105 1.85 -3.44 9.58
N ILE A 106 1.99 -4.57 10.24
CA ILE A 106 3.28 -5.17 10.58
C ILE A 106 3.36 -6.55 9.98
N MET A 107 4.43 -6.82 9.24
CA MET A 107 4.80 -8.15 8.77
C MET A 107 6.04 -8.60 9.53
N THR A 108 5.98 -9.74 10.20
CA THR A 108 7.15 -10.38 10.80
C THR A 108 7.55 -11.57 9.94
N ILE A 109 8.80 -11.60 9.49
CA ILE A 109 9.38 -12.72 8.75
C ILE A 109 10.26 -13.49 9.72
N GLN A 110 9.80 -14.68 10.10
CA GLN A 110 10.51 -15.59 11.00
C GLN A 110 11.23 -16.66 10.18
N SER A 111 12.51 -16.91 10.47
CA SER A 111 13.30 -17.88 9.73
C SER A 111 14.33 -18.58 10.61
N PRO A 112 14.66 -19.86 10.38
CA PRO A 112 15.75 -20.52 11.09
C PRO A 112 17.14 -20.08 10.64
N SER A 113 17.29 -19.60 9.41
CA SER A 113 18.59 -19.19 8.86
C SER A 113 18.46 -18.09 7.81
N GLN A 114 19.56 -17.42 7.49
CA GLN A 114 19.61 -16.43 6.40
C GLN A 114 19.29 -17.07 5.04
N GLU A 115 19.83 -18.24 4.78
CA GLU A 115 19.61 -18.94 3.50
C GLU A 115 18.13 -19.27 3.28
N GLU A 116 17.45 -19.79 4.29
CA GLU A 116 16.01 -20.08 4.24
C GLU A 116 15.19 -18.79 4.12
N PHE A 117 15.60 -17.74 4.80
CA PHE A 117 14.98 -16.41 4.68
C PHE A 117 15.05 -15.89 3.24
N ASP A 118 16.25 -15.88 2.63
CA ASP A 118 16.46 -15.35 1.29
C ASP A 118 15.69 -16.14 0.23
N LYS A 119 15.70 -17.47 0.32
CA LYS A 119 14.91 -18.35 -0.56
C LYS A 119 13.42 -18.07 -0.45
N TYR A 120 12.93 -17.97 0.78
CA TYR A 120 11.51 -17.77 1.04
C TYR A 120 11.02 -16.38 0.60
N VAL A 121 11.77 -15.35 0.91
CA VAL A 121 11.46 -13.97 0.53
C VAL A 121 11.48 -13.82 -1.00
N SER A 122 12.48 -14.35 -1.68
CA SER A 122 12.57 -14.30 -3.16
C SER A 122 11.37 -15.03 -3.81
N ARG A 123 11.00 -16.19 -3.28
CA ARG A 123 9.86 -16.97 -3.80
C ARG A 123 8.51 -16.30 -3.56
N ASN A 124 8.36 -15.57 -2.46
CA ASN A 124 7.10 -14.96 -2.04
C ASN A 124 7.11 -13.42 -2.16
N GLY A 125 8.03 -12.88 -2.97
CA GLY A 125 8.22 -11.43 -3.09
C GLY A 125 6.96 -10.67 -3.47
N GLN A 126 6.19 -11.18 -4.44
CA GLN A 126 4.95 -10.54 -4.86
C GLN A 126 3.92 -10.45 -3.71
N ALA A 127 3.85 -11.46 -2.84
CA ALA A 127 2.94 -11.43 -1.69
C ALA A 127 3.33 -10.34 -0.67
N ILE A 128 4.64 -10.04 -0.52
CA ILE A 128 5.12 -8.95 0.34
C ILE A 128 4.72 -7.60 -0.27
N VAL A 129 4.96 -7.42 -1.56
CA VAL A 129 4.59 -6.19 -2.29
C VAL A 129 3.09 -5.95 -2.21
N ASP A 130 2.29 -6.97 -2.53
CA ASP A 130 0.82 -6.89 -2.49
C ASP A 130 0.28 -6.57 -1.10
N PHE A 131 0.90 -7.11 -0.06
CA PHE A 131 0.48 -6.88 1.33
C PHE A 131 0.54 -5.39 1.69
N PHE A 132 1.67 -4.72 1.42
CA PHE A 132 1.82 -3.30 1.73
C PHE A 132 1.09 -2.39 0.74
N THR A 133 1.06 -2.74 -0.54
CA THR A 133 0.30 -1.99 -1.54
C THR A 133 -1.20 -1.98 -1.21
N ARG A 134 -1.79 -3.14 -0.88
CA ARG A 134 -3.19 -3.22 -0.46
C ARG A 134 -3.46 -2.45 0.83
N ALA A 135 -2.50 -2.45 1.77
CA ALA A 135 -2.64 -1.67 2.99
C ALA A 135 -2.75 -0.17 2.69
N GLU A 136 -1.91 0.37 1.79
CA GLU A 136 -1.97 1.77 1.38
C GLU A 136 -3.25 2.08 0.59
N MET A 137 -3.61 1.25 -0.38
CA MET A 137 -4.86 1.41 -1.13
C MET A 137 -6.09 1.43 -0.22
N ASN A 138 -6.15 0.52 0.76
CA ASN A 138 -7.26 0.49 1.71
C ASN A 138 -7.33 1.73 2.60
N ARG A 139 -6.18 2.32 2.96
CA ARG A 139 -6.13 3.58 3.70
C ARG A 139 -6.65 4.74 2.86
N GLU A 140 -6.23 4.81 1.61
CA GLU A 140 -6.68 5.82 0.67
C GLU A 140 -8.19 5.73 0.43
N VAL A 141 -8.69 4.53 0.14
CA VAL A 141 -10.13 4.27 0.01
C VAL A 141 -10.90 4.69 1.28
N ALA A 142 -10.36 4.41 2.47
CA ALA A 142 -10.99 4.80 3.73
C ALA A 142 -11.01 6.33 3.93
N LEU A 143 -9.99 7.05 3.44
CA LEU A 143 -9.96 8.52 3.44
C LEU A 143 -10.97 9.08 2.45
N LEU A 144 -10.98 8.62 1.21
CA LEU A 144 -11.92 9.05 0.16
C LEU A 144 -13.38 8.78 0.56
N LYS A 145 -13.64 7.64 1.20
CA LYS A 145 -14.99 7.34 1.74
C LYS A 145 -15.46 8.39 2.74
N LYS A 146 -14.56 8.92 3.56
CA LYS A 146 -14.88 9.95 4.57
C LYS A 146 -14.96 11.34 3.98
N LYS A 147 -14.07 11.64 3.03
CA LYS A 147 -13.89 12.98 2.49
C LYS A 147 -13.51 12.90 1.01
N HIS A 148 -14.46 13.19 0.14
CA HIS A 148 -14.27 13.25 -1.32
C HIS A 148 -15.02 14.44 -1.91
N ASN A 149 -14.68 14.83 -3.12
CA ASN A 149 -15.37 15.88 -3.85
C ASN A 149 -16.72 15.36 -4.38
N LYS A 150 -17.78 15.56 -3.60
CA LYS A 150 -19.13 15.08 -3.93
C LYS A 150 -19.65 15.61 -5.25
N THR A 151 -19.35 16.88 -5.58
CA THR A 151 -19.81 17.51 -6.82
C THR A 151 -19.21 16.84 -8.04
N ILE A 152 -17.89 16.66 -8.06
CA ILE A 152 -17.19 15.99 -9.17
C ILE A 152 -17.56 14.52 -9.22
N SER A 153 -17.61 13.83 -8.09
CA SER A 153 -18.03 12.42 -8.03
C SER A 153 -19.43 12.20 -8.61
N ALA A 154 -20.41 13.04 -8.22
CA ALA A 154 -21.77 12.98 -8.75
C ALA A 154 -21.82 13.27 -10.27
N LYS A 155 -20.99 14.23 -10.74
CA LYS A 155 -20.91 14.55 -12.18
C LYS A 155 -20.41 13.36 -12.99
N VAL A 156 -19.31 12.74 -12.55
CA VAL A 156 -18.76 11.53 -13.20
C VAL A 156 -19.75 10.39 -13.15
N GLY A 157 -20.35 10.14 -11.99
CA GLY A 157 -21.37 9.10 -11.82
C GLY A 157 -22.54 9.25 -12.77
N SER A 158 -23.07 10.48 -12.93
CA SER A 158 -24.18 10.75 -13.85
C SER A 158 -23.82 10.60 -15.33
N MET A 159 -22.55 10.83 -15.70
CA MET A 159 -22.08 10.72 -17.09
C MET A 159 -21.79 9.29 -17.52
N PHE A 160 -21.29 8.47 -16.59
CA PHE A 160 -20.73 7.15 -16.92
C PHE A 160 -21.44 5.99 -16.19
N ASP A 161 -22.49 6.27 -15.45
CA ASP A 161 -23.27 5.29 -14.67
C ASP A 161 -22.35 4.45 -13.74
N CYS A 162 -21.49 5.13 -13.00
CA CYS A 162 -20.55 4.53 -12.08
C CYS A 162 -20.48 5.24 -10.73
N ASP A 163 -20.09 4.54 -9.68
CA ASP A 163 -19.82 5.12 -8.36
C ASP A 163 -18.29 5.30 -8.18
N ILE A 164 -17.87 6.54 -8.03
CA ILE A 164 -16.46 6.91 -7.89
C ILE A 164 -16.29 8.01 -6.82
N TRP A 165 -15.25 7.88 -6.01
CA TRP A 165 -14.88 8.92 -5.04
C TRP A 165 -13.66 9.69 -5.52
N MET A 166 -13.89 10.92 -5.91
CA MET A 166 -12.83 11.80 -6.37
C MET A 166 -12.18 12.54 -5.20
N PRO A 167 -10.84 12.67 -5.18
CA PRO A 167 -10.14 13.48 -4.17
C PRO A 167 -10.72 14.89 -4.08
N ILE A 168 -10.74 15.45 -2.86
CA ILE A 168 -11.30 16.80 -2.63
C ILE A 168 -10.47 17.88 -3.30
N GLU A 169 -9.19 17.62 -3.50
CA GLU A 169 -8.21 18.49 -4.14
C GLU A 169 -8.42 18.61 -5.67
N MET A 170 -9.19 17.70 -6.27
CA MET A 170 -9.60 17.82 -7.67
C MET A 170 -10.73 18.82 -7.80
N GLU A 171 -10.38 20.09 -8.03
CA GLU A 171 -11.33 21.20 -8.08
C GLU A 171 -11.63 21.66 -9.51
N SER A 172 -10.70 21.46 -10.43
CA SER A 172 -10.85 21.82 -11.84
C SER A 172 -11.37 20.64 -12.65
N TYR A 173 -12.34 20.88 -13.55
CA TYR A 173 -12.79 19.84 -14.45
C TYR A 173 -13.28 20.37 -15.80
N LYS A 174 -13.25 19.52 -16.81
CA LYS A 174 -13.89 19.71 -18.13
C LYS A 174 -14.69 18.47 -18.48
N SER A 175 -15.81 18.64 -19.17
CA SER A 175 -16.64 17.54 -19.63
C SER A 175 -17.15 17.78 -21.04
N GLY A 176 -17.24 16.70 -21.83
CA GLY A 176 -17.91 16.61 -23.12
C GLY A 176 -18.92 15.47 -23.08
N ASP A 177 -19.49 15.08 -24.21
CA ASP A 177 -20.56 14.06 -24.26
C ASP A 177 -20.11 12.70 -23.74
N HIS A 178 -18.87 12.29 -24.06
CA HIS A 178 -18.28 11.00 -23.69
C HIS A 178 -16.93 11.15 -23.00
N PHE A 179 -16.62 12.34 -22.48
CA PHE A 179 -15.31 12.66 -21.95
C PHE A 179 -15.44 13.48 -20.66
N PHE A 180 -14.65 13.11 -19.68
CA PHE A 180 -14.48 13.87 -18.45
C PHE A 180 -13.00 13.93 -18.08
N TRP A 181 -12.54 15.09 -17.69
CA TRP A 181 -11.21 15.33 -17.14
C TRP A 181 -11.33 16.17 -15.87
N ALA A 182 -10.60 15.78 -14.82
CA ALA A 182 -10.45 16.56 -13.61
C ALA A 182 -8.98 16.62 -13.20
N SER A 183 -8.59 17.70 -12.53
CA SER A 183 -7.23 17.88 -12.01
C SER A 183 -7.22 18.60 -10.68
N THR A 184 -6.11 18.47 -9.97
CA THR A 184 -5.73 19.36 -8.88
C THR A 184 -5.33 20.71 -9.42
N ASN A 185 -5.33 21.73 -8.56
CA ASN A 185 -4.96 23.11 -8.98
C ASN A 185 -3.51 23.23 -9.46
N LEU A 186 -2.63 22.35 -9.00
CA LEU A 186 -1.22 22.31 -9.44
C LEU A 186 -1.00 21.43 -10.68
N ASN A 187 -2.07 20.81 -11.20
CA ASN A 187 -2.01 19.83 -12.31
C ASN A 187 -1.05 18.65 -12.08
N ASP A 188 -0.72 18.35 -10.84
CA ASP A 188 0.14 17.23 -10.47
C ASP A 188 -0.61 15.89 -10.43
N LEU A 189 -1.95 15.92 -10.29
CA LEU A 189 -2.82 14.77 -10.38
C LEU A 189 -3.93 15.03 -11.39
N ASN A 190 -4.06 14.14 -12.37
CA ASN A 190 -5.07 14.21 -13.41
C ASN A 190 -5.89 12.93 -13.44
N PHE A 191 -7.21 13.08 -13.52
CA PHE A 191 -8.14 12.00 -13.77
C PHE A 191 -8.80 12.20 -15.12
N VAL A 192 -8.78 11.17 -15.96
CA VAL A 192 -9.43 11.18 -17.28
C VAL A 192 -10.35 9.97 -17.37
N MET A 193 -11.57 10.19 -17.82
CA MET A 193 -12.53 9.14 -18.10
C MET A 193 -13.24 9.44 -19.42
N TYR A 194 -13.35 8.42 -20.25
CA TYR A 194 -14.07 8.52 -21.51
C TYR A 194 -14.77 7.21 -21.81
N SER A 195 -15.83 7.26 -22.58
CA SER A 195 -16.58 6.11 -23.05
C SER A 195 -16.70 6.11 -24.59
N TYR A 196 -16.65 4.92 -25.15
CA TYR A 196 -16.86 4.69 -26.58
C TYR A 196 -17.59 3.36 -26.76
N PRO A 197 -18.34 3.19 -27.89
CA PRO A 197 -19.07 1.96 -28.12
C PRO A 197 -18.15 0.75 -28.28
N PHE A 198 -18.41 -0.29 -27.50
CA PHE A 198 -17.80 -1.58 -27.77
C PHE A 198 -18.40 -2.19 -29.03
N ARG A 199 -17.60 -2.56 -29.99
CA ARG A 199 -18.00 -3.21 -31.26
C ARG A 199 -17.60 -4.68 -31.27
N ASP A 200 -16.30 -4.93 -31.04
CA ASP A 200 -15.69 -6.25 -31.01
C ASP A 200 -14.34 -6.18 -30.28
N ASN A 201 -13.60 -7.29 -30.27
CA ASN A 201 -12.29 -7.34 -29.59
C ASN A 201 -11.24 -6.40 -30.19
N ASN A 202 -11.38 -5.95 -31.46
CA ASN A 202 -10.47 -5.00 -32.08
C ASN A 202 -10.62 -3.60 -31.47
N THR A 203 -11.73 -3.31 -30.79
CA THR A 203 -11.97 -2.06 -30.06
C THR A 203 -10.86 -1.77 -29.02
N PHE A 204 -10.12 -2.80 -28.56
CA PHE A 204 -9.03 -2.65 -27.60
C PHE A 204 -7.63 -2.69 -28.23
N THR A 205 -7.51 -2.54 -29.53
CA THR A 205 -6.21 -2.51 -30.23
C THR A 205 -5.72 -1.06 -30.41
N LYS A 206 -4.40 -0.90 -30.62
CA LYS A 206 -3.81 0.41 -30.90
C LYS A 206 -4.34 1.05 -32.19
N GLU A 207 -4.71 0.23 -33.15
CA GLU A 207 -5.19 0.65 -34.47
C GLU A 207 -6.60 1.26 -34.39
N TYR A 208 -7.35 1.00 -33.32
CA TYR A 208 -8.66 1.58 -33.08
C TYR A 208 -8.56 3.00 -32.49
N PHE A 209 -7.50 3.29 -31.71
CA PHE A 209 -7.21 4.58 -31.10
C PHE A 209 -6.19 5.36 -31.92
#